data_32a5560c3cc39897ae4f56fa9b908109
#
_entry.id   32a5560c3cc39897ae4f56fa9b908109
#
_cell.length_a   1.000
_cell.length_b   1.000
_cell.length_c   1.000
_cell.angle_alpha   90.00
_cell.angle_beta   90.00
_cell.angle_gamma   90.00
#
_symmetry.space_group_name_H-M   'P 1'
#
loop_
_entity.id
_entity.type
_entity.pdbx_description
1 polymer ?
#
loop_
_entity_poly.entity_id
_entity_poly.type
_entity_poly.pdbx_seq_one_letter_code
_entity_poly.pdbx_strand_id
1 'polypeptide(L)'
;MFSSYKPCEVGVPQGSILGPLIFLIYIYDLSYELDCQCEQYADDTTMSASSQSNEETARVLTNNCEKVSQWMSQNQLKLNPDKTHKMTVGTSHRLKSQDANICVTMDGFTLQESIEKSETILGVTVQSNLKWNTHVSDVRNKLKKRIAGIYKIRHVVPFQTLKTISEGWVNSVLVYCLPLFGGCELSDLKDLQVIQNKVAGMVTSS
;
A
#
# COMPACT_ATOMS: atom_id res chain seq x y z
N MET A 1 -19.66 0.62 34.44
CA MET A 1 -20.09 1.94 33.99
C MET A 1 -20.46 1.82 32.52
N PHE A 2 -21.73 1.97 32.15
CA PHE A 2 -22.12 1.96 30.74
C PHE A 2 -21.99 3.36 30.18
N SER A 3 -21.44 3.51 28.98
CA SER A 3 -21.37 4.79 28.28
C SER A 3 -22.79 5.19 27.85
N SER A 4 -23.09 6.50 27.93
CA SER A 4 -24.37 7.03 27.45
C SER A 4 -24.44 6.92 25.91
N TYR A 5 -25.61 6.58 25.38
CA TYR A 5 -25.89 6.65 23.95
C TYR A 5 -25.76 8.09 23.46
N LYS A 6 -25.00 8.28 22.38
CA LYS A 6 -24.94 9.55 21.65
C LYS A 6 -25.43 9.32 20.22
N PRO A 7 -26.24 10.23 19.65
CA PRO A 7 -26.63 10.13 18.24
C PRO A 7 -25.38 10.25 17.36
N CYS A 8 -25.30 9.45 16.32
CA CYS A 8 -24.29 9.56 15.28
C CYS A 8 -24.95 10.28 14.08
N GLU A 9 -24.70 11.58 13.98
CA GLU A 9 -25.33 12.42 12.95
C GLU A 9 -24.63 12.31 11.58
N VAL A 10 -23.33 11.97 11.57
CA VAL A 10 -22.50 11.87 10.35
C VAL A 10 -21.55 10.68 10.47
N GLY A 11 -21.38 9.96 9.38
CA GLY A 11 -20.46 8.82 9.29
C GLY A 11 -21.09 7.51 9.79
N VAL A 12 -20.24 6.51 9.99
CA VAL A 12 -20.62 5.18 10.49
C VAL A 12 -19.83 4.87 11.77
N PRO A 13 -20.44 4.18 12.76
CA PRO A 13 -19.74 3.82 13.98
C PRO A 13 -18.57 2.90 13.68
N GLN A 14 -17.37 3.26 14.15
CA GLN A 14 -16.20 2.39 14.02
C GLN A 14 -16.43 1.07 14.75
N GLY A 15 -16.08 -0.05 14.11
CA GLY A 15 -16.29 -1.40 14.66
C GLY A 15 -17.69 -1.95 14.42
N SER A 16 -18.61 -1.25 13.74
CA SER A 16 -19.89 -1.82 13.29
C SER A 16 -19.66 -2.82 12.15
N ILE A 17 -20.47 -3.88 12.11
CA ILE A 17 -20.38 -4.91 11.07
C ILE A 17 -20.73 -4.34 9.69
N LEU A 18 -21.69 -3.44 9.60
CA LEU A 18 -22.17 -2.84 8.34
C LEU A 18 -21.39 -1.59 7.93
N GLY A 19 -20.62 -0.99 8.83
CA GLY A 19 -19.88 0.25 8.56
C GLY A 19 -19.01 0.19 7.29
N PRO A 20 -18.16 -0.81 7.12
CA PRO A 20 -17.35 -0.94 5.90
C PRO A 20 -18.20 -1.08 4.62
N LEU A 21 -19.30 -1.84 4.69
CA LEU A 21 -20.18 -2.02 3.54
C LEU A 21 -20.88 -0.72 3.14
N ILE A 22 -21.40 0.01 4.11
CA ILE A 22 -22.07 1.31 3.88
C ILE A 22 -21.06 2.31 3.28
N PHE A 23 -19.82 2.33 3.78
CA PHE A 23 -18.78 3.19 3.23
C PHE A 23 -18.44 2.83 1.78
N LEU A 24 -18.32 1.54 1.45
CA LEU A 24 -18.08 1.10 0.07
C LEU A 24 -19.20 1.51 -0.87
N ILE A 25 -20.46 1.38 -0.46
CA ILE A 25 -21.63 1.85 -1.24
C ILE A 25 -21.55 3.36 -1.43
N TYR A 26 -21.17 4.09 -0.39
CA TYR A 26 -21.08 5.54 -0.40
C TYR A 26 -20.01 6.08 -1.35
N ILE A 27 -18.81 5.44 -1.43
CA ILE A 27 -17.71 5.90 -2.27
C ILE A 27 -17.74 5.33 -3.70
N TYR A 28 -18.66 4.40 -3.97
CA TYR A 28 -18.67 3.60 -5.19
C TYR A 28 -18.74 4.42 -6.48
N ASP A 29 -19.50 5.51 -6.50
CA ASP A 29 -19.72 6.34 -7.68
C ASP A 29 -18.57 7.29 -8.00
N LEU A 30 -17.64 7.55 -7.06
CA LEU A 30 -16.47 8.37 -7.32
C LEU A 30 -15.69 7.94 -8.57
N SER A 31 -15.50 6.64 -8.78
CA SER A 31 -14.74 6.13 -9.92
C SER A 31 -15.40 6.40 -11.28
N TYR A 32 -16.72 6.58 -11.33
CA TYR A 32 -17.44 6.89 -12.57
C TYR A 32 -17.30 8.35 -13.02
N GLU A 33 -16.93 9.25 -12.10
CA GLU A 33 -16.68 10.65 -12.41
C GLU A 33 -15.32 10.89 -13.06
N LEU A 34 -14.43 9.88 -13.05
CA LEU A 34 -13.04 10.01 -13.45
C LEU A 34 -12.81 9.55 -14.89
N ASP A 35 -11.98 10.28 -15.63
CA ASP A 35 -11.56 9.97 -17.00
C ASP A 35 -10.22 9.22 -17.06
N CYS A 36 -9.63 8.87 -15.91
CA CYS A 36 -8.39 8.12 -15.81
C CYS A 36 -8.61 6.76 -15.14
N GLN A 37 -7.62 5.91 -15.18
CA GLN A 37 -7.68 4.65 -14.47
C GLN A 37 -7.69 4.94 -12.96
N CYS A 38 -8.67 4.37 -12.26
CA CYS A 38 -8.87 4.55 -10.83
C CYS A 38 -9.02 3.20 -10.15
N GLU A 39 -8.22 2.96 -9.14
CA GLU A 39 -8.27 1.77 -8.29
C GLU A 39 -8.65 2.20 -6.86
N GLN A 40 -9.69 1.60 -6.31
CA GLN A 40 -10.18 1.92 -4.98
C GLN A 40 -10.11 0.69 -4.06
N TYR A 41 -9.61 0.91 -2.85
CA TYR A 41 -9.65 -0.08 -1.79
C TYR A 41 -10.03 0.61 -0.47
N ALA A 42 -11.28 0.48 -0.07
CA ALA A 42 -11.87 1.24 1.03
C ALA A 42 -11.68 2.75 0.82
N ASP A 43 -10.96 3.42 1.70
CA ASP A 43 -10.62 4.84 1.63
C ASP A 43 -9.39 5.15 0.76
N ASP A 44 -8.58 4.14 0.46
CA ASP A 44 -7.41 4.30 -0.40
C ASP A 44 -7.85 4.39 -1.87
N THR A 45 -7.57 5.52 -2.51
CA THR A 45 -7.85 5.75 -3.94
C THR A 45 -6.55 6.04 -4.68
N THR A 46 -6.28 5.28 -5.72
CA THR A 46 -5.10 5.45 -6.58
C THR A 46 -5.55 5.77 -8.00
N MET A 47 -5.10 6.88 -8.53
CA MET A 47 -5.34 7.28 -9.92
C MET A 47 -4.06 7.12 -10.73
N SER A 48 -4.18 6.65 -11.96
CA SER A 48 -3.05 6.54 -12.88
C SER A 48 -3.41 7.03 -14.26
N ALA A 49 -2.45 7.68 -14.91
CA ALA A 49 -2.55 8.10 -16.29
C ALA A 49 -1.19 7.97 -16.98
N SER A 50 -1.23 7.71 -18.28
CA SER A 50 -0.03 7.69 -19.15
C SER A 50 -0.38 8.28 -20.50
N SER A 51 0.52 9.10 -21.04
CA SER A 51 0.38 9.66 -22.37
C SER A 51 1.75 9.80 -23.05
N GLN A 52 1.76 10.30 -24.27
CA GLN A 52 3.01 10.54 -25.00
C GLN A 52 3.78 11.76 -24.50
N SER A 53 3.10 12.73 -23.85
CA SER A 53 3.74 13.91 -23.26
C SER A 53 3.45 14.02 -21.77
N ASN A 54 4.41 14.60 -21.04
CA ASN A 54 4.27 14.82 -19.59
C ASN A 54 3.23 15.91 -19.28
N GLU A 55 3.11 16.93 -20.16
CA GLU A 55 2.10 17.97 -20.04
C GLU A 55 0.68 17.41 -20.14
N GLU A 56 0.46 16.50 -21.07
CA GLU A 56 -0.82 15.84 -21.24
C GLU A 56 -1.15 14.95 -20.04
N THR A 57 -0.17 14.19 -19.53
CA THR A 57 -0.34 13.39 -18.32
C THR A 57 -0.66 14.28 -17.11
N ALA A 58 0.05 15.40 -16.96
CA ALA A 58 -0.22 16.37 -15.89
C ALA A 58 -1.63 16.96 -15.99
N ARG A 59 -2.05 17.33 -17.19
CA ARG A 59 -3.39 17.88 -17.45
C ARG A 59 -4.50 16.88 -17.10
N VAL A 60 -4.35 15.64 -17.54
CA VAL A 60 -5.32 14.57 -17.25
C VAL A 60 -5.41 14.33 -15.74
N LEU A 61 -4.29 14.17 -15.04
CA LEU A 61 -4.30 13.93 -13.60
C LEU A 61 -4.83 15.15 -12.82
N THR A 62 -4.44 16.38 -13.17
CA THR A 62 -4.95 17.58 -12.51
C THR A 62 -6.46 17.71 -12.66
N ASN A 63 -6.98 17.50 -13.87
CA ASN A 63 -8.44 17.53 -14.10
C ASN A 63 -9.18 16.48 -13.27
N ASN A 64 -8.64 15.27 -13.16
CA ASN A 64 -9.23 14.22 -12.33
C ASN A 64 -9.09 14.50 -10.82
N CYS A 65 -7.99 15.11 -10.38
CA CYS A 65 -7.85 15.58 -9.00
C CYS A 65 -8.90 16.64 -8.62
N GLU A 66 -9.20 17.57 -9.53
CA GLU A 66 -10.27 18.55 -9.33
C GLU A 66 -11.65 17.90 -9.24
N LYS A 67 -11.94 16.90 -10.09
CA LYS A 67 -13.18 16.13 -10.01
C LYS A 67 -13.32 15.39 -8.66
N VAL A 68 -12.24 14.73 -8.20
CA VAL A 68 -12.22 14.08 -6.88
C VAL A 68 -12.52 15.08 -5.77
N SER A 69 -11.87 16.24 -5.81
CA SER A 69 -12.07 17.28 -4.80
C SER A 69 -13.51 17.80 -4.78
N GLN A 70 -14.10 18.07 -5.96
CA GLN A 70 -15.49 18.49 -6.08
C GLN A 70 -16.45 17.42 -5.57
N TRP A 71 -16.24 16.15 -5.95
CA TRP A 71 -17.05 15.03 -5.49
C TRP A 71 -16.96 14.87 -3.96
N MET A 72 -15.77 14.92 -3.39
CA MET A 72 -15.57 14.84 -1.93
C MET A 72 -16.27 15.98 -1.20
N SER A 73 -16.18 17.20 -1.71
CA SER A 73 -16.86 18.36 -1.12
C SER A 73 -18.38 18.20 -1.15
N GLN A 74 -18.96 17.74 -2.27
CA GLN A 74 -20.39 17.49 -2.41
C GLN A 74 -20.88 16.39 -1.46
N ASN A 75 -20.06 15.40 -1.23
CA ASN A 75 -20.34 14.26 -0.37
C ASN A 75 -19.84 14.43 1.07
N GLN A 76 -19.50 15.65 1.51
CA GLN A 76 -19.07 15.95 2.88
C GLN A 76 -17.87 15.11 3.36
N LEU A 77 -17.03 14.67 2.44
CA LEU A 77 -15.74 14.04 2.74
C LEU A 77 -14.62 15.07 2.69
N LYS A 78 -13.64 14.89 3.57
CA LYS A 78 -12.47 15.76 3.61
C LYS A 78 -11.24 15.03 3.10
N LEU A 79 -10.66 15.56 2.04
CA LEU A 79 -9.36 15.11 1.56
C LEU A 79 -8.27 15.45 2.59
N ASN A 80 -7.26 14.57 2.69
CA ASN A 80 -6.08 14.84 3.50
C ASN A 80 -4.88 15.14 2.57
N PRO A 81 -4.49 16.42 2.38
CA PRO A 81 -3.40 16.80 1.49
C PRO A 81 -2.05 16.20 1.89
N ASP A 82 -1.80 16.03 3.21
CA ASP A 82 -0.55 15.49 3.73
C ASP A 82 -0.35 14.00 3.42
N LYS A 83 -1.45 13.30 3.07
CA LYS A 83 -1.44 11.89 2.70
C LYS A 83 -1.62 11.68 1.19
N THR A 84 -1.84 12.75 0.44
CA THR A 84 -2.03 12.68 -1.01
C THR A 84 -0.71 12.99 -1.70
N HIS A 85 -0.13 11.99 -2.33
CA HIS A 85 1.16 12.09 -3.00
C HIS A 85 1.03 11.71 -4.47
N LYS A 86 1.98 12.15 -5.26
CA LYS A 86 2.17 11.68 -6.63
C LYS A 86 3.45 10.88 -6.73
N MET A 87 3.50 9.93 -7.64
CA MET A 87 4.70 9.20 -7.99
C MET A 87 4.81 9.04 -9.50
N THR A 88 5.92 9.49 -10.04
CA THR A 88 6.23 9.28 -11.46
C THR A 88 6.89 7.92 -11.64
N VAL A 89 6.29 7.07 -12.48
CA VAL A 89 6.79 5.72 -12.74
C VAL A 89 7.40 5.64 -14.14
N GLY A 90 8.59 5.05 -14.25
CA GLY A 90 9.25 4.91 -15.54
C GLY A 90 10.59 4.20 -15.48
N THR A 91 11.25 4.06 -16.63
CA THR A 91 12.62 3.51 -16.66
C THR A 91 13.60 4.45 -15.96
N SER A 92 14.65 3.89 -15.37
CA SER A 92 15.68 4.68 -14.67
C SER A 92 16.31 5.77 -15.56
N HIS A 93 16.33 5.57 -16.87
CA HIS A 93 16.81 6.57 -17.83
C HIS A 93 15.82 7.75 -17.94
N ARG A 94 14.53 7.49 -18.12
CA ARG A 94 13.48 8.52 -18.19
C ARG A 94 13.35 9.31 -16.88
N LEU A 95 13.42 8.63 -15.74
CA LEU A 95 13.33 9.28 -14.42
C LEU A 95 14.50 10.22 -14.09
N LYS A 96 15.60 10.13 -14.82
CA LYS A 96 16.77 11.03 -14.67
C LYS A 96 16.72 12.25 -15.59
N SER A 97 15.87 12.27 -16.59
CA SER A 97 15.70 13.43 -17.46
C SER A 97 15.01 14.57 -16.72
N GLN A 98 15.36 15.82 -17.05
CA GLN A 98 14.73 17.00 -16.44
C GLN A 98 13.22 17.10 -16.74
N ASP A 99 12.76 16.45 -17.81
CA ASP A 99 11.35 16.40 -18.19
C ASP A 99 10.51 15.41 -17.35
N ALA A 100 11.13 14.71 -16.39
CA ALA A 100 10.42 13.72 -15.56
C ALA A 100 9.53 14.37 -14.47
N ASN A 101 9.62 15.68 -14.26
CA ASN A 101 8.85 16.35 -13.20
C ASN A 101 7.46 16.75 -13.71
N ILE A 102 6.49 15.87 -13.53
CA ILE A 102 5.08 16.11 -13.85
C ILE A 102 4.46 16.93 -12.72
N CYS A 103 4.00 18.15 -12.99
CA CYS A 103 3.32 18.99 -12.00
C CYS A 103 1.83 18.65 -12.00
N VAL A 104 1.30 18.13 -10.88
CA VAL A 104 -0.13 17.85 -10.68
C VAL A 104 -0.61 18.72 -9.54
N THR A 105 -1.75 19.38 -9.74
CA THR A 105 -2.38 20.22 -8.72
C THR A 105 -3.73 19.64 -8.28
N MET A 106 -4.11 19.92 -7.04
CA MET A 106 -5.38 19.53 -6.43
C MET A 106 -5.78 20.62 -5.43
N ASP A 107 -6.99 21.17 -5.54
CA ASP A 107 -7.47 22.29 -4.69
C ASP A 107 -6.51 23.48 -4.62
N GLY A 108 -5.82 23.79 -5.72
CA GLY A 108 -4.80 24.85 -5.77
C GLY A 108 -3.46 24.51 -5.13
N PHE A 109 -3.28 23.30 -4.57
CA PHE A 109 -2.00 22.82 -4.06
C PHE A 109 -1.30 21.95 -5.08
N THR A 110 0.03 22.10 -5.20
CA THR A 110 0.84 21.17 -5.98
C THR A 110 1.13 19.92 -5.17
N LEU A 111 0.76 18.76 -5.71
CA LEU A 111 1.03 17.48 -5.07
C LEU A 111 2.54 17.22 -4.96
N GLN A 112 2.95 16.81 -3.77
CA GLN A 112 4.34 16.49 -3.51
C GLN A 112 4.71 15.15 -4.16
N GLU A 113 5.94 15.06 -4.65
CA GLU A 113 6.51 13.78 -5.08
C GLU A 113 6.72 12.88 -3.87
N SER A 114 6.45 11.59 -4.03
CA SER A 114 6.66 10.59 -2.98
C SER A 114 8.08 10.63 -2.41
N ILE A 115 8.20 10.56 -1.10
CA ILE A 115 9.48 10.48 -0.39
C ILE A 115 10.23 9.24 -0.90
N GLU A 116 11.53 9.40 -1.19
CA GLU A 116 12.39 8.32 -1.73
C GLU A 116 11.92 7.72 -3.06
N LYS A 117 11.02 8.39 -3.78
CA LYS A 117 10.43 7.90 -5.04
C LYS A 117 9.83 6.51 -4.88
N SER A 118 9.19 6.27 -3.77
CA SER A 118 8.49 5.02 -3.44
C SER A 118 7.22 5.30 -2.66
N GLU A 119 6.19 4.49 -2.87
CA GLU A 119 4.92 4.53 -2.15
C GLU A 119 4.53 3.14 -1.65
N THR A 120 3.84 3.11 -0.51
CA THR A 120 3.32 1.85 0.02
C THR A 120 1.83 1.75 -0.29
N ILE A 121 1.49 0.87 -1.22
CA ILE A 121 0.12 0.61 -1.66
C ILE A 121 -0.29 -0.76 -1.11
N LEU A 122 -1.32 -0.79 -0.28
CA LEU A 122 -1.84 -2.02 0.34
C LEU A 122 -0.76 -2.90 1.00
N GLY A 123 0.23 -2.26 1.63
CA GLY A 123 1.33 -2.96 2.29
C GLY A 123 2.47 -3.42 1.40
N VAL A 124 2.43 -3.09 0.11
CA VAL A 124 3.51 -3.33 -0.85
C VAL A 124 4.21 -2.02 -1.19
N THR A 125 5.52 -1.95 -0.97
CA THR A 125 6.33 -0.78 -1.33
C THR A 125 6.67 -0.81 -2.81
N VAL A 126 6.08 0.09 -3.58
CA VAL A 126 6.29 0.25 -5.02
C VAL A 126 7.28 1.38 -5.24
N GLN A 127 8.33 1.15 -6.03
CA GLN A 127 9.32 2.17 -6.40
C GLN A 127 9.02 2.75 -7.79
N SER A 128 9.39 4.02 -8.01
CA SER A 128 9.21 4.72 -9.28
C SER A 128 9.84 4.01 -10.48
N ASN A 129 10.91 3.26 -10.27
CA ASN A 129 11.60 2.46 -11.29
C ASN A 129 11.10 1.01 -11.39
N LEU A 130 10.05 0.65 -10.66
CA LEU A 130 9.46 -0.69 -10.55
C LEU A 130 10.47 -1.77 -10.10
N LYS A 131 11.53 -1.39 -9.42
CA LYS A 131 12.39 -2.34 -8.73
C LYS A 131 11.81 -2.69 -7.36
N TRP A 132 12.12 -3.88 -6.87
CA TRP A 132 11.53 -4.44 -5.66
C TRP A 132 12.48 -4.50 -4.47
N ASN A 133 13.72 -4.03 -4.63
CA ASN A 133 14.76 -4.12 -3.60
C ASN A 133 14.36 -3.46 -2.27
N THR A 134 13.66 -2.31 -2.29
CA THR A 134 13.14 -1.66 -1.08
C THR A 134 12.08 -2.54 -0.42
N HIS A 135 11.08 -3.00 -1.18
CA HIS A 135 10.03 -3.88 -0.66
C HIS A 135 10.60 -5.17 -0.04
N VAL A 136 11.51 -5.84 -0.76
CA VAL A 136 12.16 -7.07 -0.26
C VAL A 136 12.97 -6.80 1.01
N SER A 137 13.64 -5.64 1.10
CA SER A 137 14.34 -5.21 2.31
C SER A 137 13.36 -5.03 3.49
N ASP A 138 12.21 -4.43 3.27
CA ASP A 138 11.16 -4.25 4.29
C ASP A 138 10.59 -5.59 4.74
N VAL A 139 10.28 -6.49 3.81
CA VAL A 139 9.84 -7.86 4.09
C VAL A 139 10.89 -8.58 4.92
N ARG A 140 12.16 -8.53 4.52
CA ARG A 140 13.29 -9.12 5.25
C ARG A 140 13.41 -8.58 6.68
N ASN A 141 13.25 -7.28 6.87
CA ASN A 141 13.30 -6.66 8.19
C ASN A 141 12.12 -7.07 9.08
N LYS A 142 10.90 -7.15 8.52
CA LYS A 142 9.72 -7.69 9.22
C LYS A 142 9.95 -9.13 9.64
N LEU A 143 10.48 -9.96 8.76
CA LEU A 143 10.76 -11.38 9.02
C LEU A 143 11.82 -11.58 10.10
N LYS A 144 12.91 -10.81 10.08
CA LYS A 144 13.93 -10.86 11.13
C LYS A 144 13.35 -10.64 12.52
N LYS A 145 12.47 -9.65 12.68
CA LYS A 145 11.79 -9.36 13.95
C LYS A 145 10.90 -10.53 14.39
N ARG A 146 10.12 -11.13 13.48
CA ARG A 146 9.23 -12.27 13.77
C ARG A 146 10.02 -13.53 14.13
N ILE A 147 11.10 -13.80 13.43
CA ILE A 147 12.00 -14.93 13.73
C ILE A 147 12.61 -14.80 15.10
N ALA A 148 13.03 -13.60 15.50
CA ALA A 148 13.55 -13.37 16.85
C ALA A 148 12.47 -13.68 17.93
N GLY A 149 11.19 -13.41 17.64
CA GLY A 149 10.07 -13.82 18.49
C GLY A 149 9.92 -15.34 18.59
N ILE A 150 9.91 -16.03 17.45
CA ILE A 150 9.83 -17.52 17.38
C ILE A 150 10.99 -18.16 18.13
N TYR A 151 12.22 -17.64 17.96
CA TYR A 151 13.40 -18.14 18.66
C TYR A 151 13.25 -18.15 20.18
N LYS A 152 12.58 -17.14 20.75
CA LYS A 152 12.37 -17.03 22.19
C LYS A 152 11.39 -18.08 22.74
N ILE A 153 10.40 -18.48 21.95
CA ILE A 153 9.33 -19.40 22.40
C ILE A 153 9.54 -20.86 21.99
N ARG A 154 10.49 -21.16 21.09
CA ARG A 154 10.67 -22.49 20.49
C ARG A 154 10.90 -23.63 21.49
N HIS A 155 11.46 -23.30 22.66
CA HIS A 155 11.73 -24.31 23.70
C HIS A 155 10.59 -24.48 24.72
N VAL A 156 9.54 -23.63 24.61
CA VAL A 156 8.43 -23.61 25.57
C VAL A 156 7.15 -24.16 24.97
N VAL A 157 7.01 -24.08 23.64
CA VAL A 157 5.79 -24.51 22.94
C VAL A 157 5.99 -25.84 22.21
N PRO A 158 4.94 -26.71 22.15
CA PRO A 158 5.00 -27.96 21.40
C PRO A 158 5.28 -27.72 19.91
N PHE A 159 5.92 -28.69 19.25
CA PHE A 159 6.25 -28.65 17.82
C PHE A 159 5.07 -28.21 16.93
N GLN A 160 3.89 -28.81 17.13
CA GLN A 160 2.71 -28.48 16.30
C GLN A 160 2.28 -27.03 16.45
N THR A 161 2.33 -26.51 17.67
CA THR A 161 2.02 -25.09 17.95
C THR A 161 3.07 -24.19 17.32
N LEU A 162 4.35 -24.54 17.43
CA LEU A 162 5.44 -23.78 16.83
C LEU A 162 5.32 -23.73 15.30
N LYS A 163 4.94 -24.86 14.68
CA LYS A 163 4.67 -24.96 13.25
C LYS A 163 3.54 -24.00 12.84
N THR A 164 2.41 -24.05 13.52
CA THR A 164 1.26 -23.15 13.24
C THR A 164 1.63 -21.67 13.39
N ILE A 165 2.37 -21.32 14.45
CA ILE A 165 2.86 -19.95 14.65
C ILE A 165 3.79 -19.54 13.52
N SER A 166 4.71 -20.40 13.09
CA SER A 166 5.65 -20.10 12.01
C SER A 166 4.93 -19.92 10.67
N GLU A 167 3.94 -20.74 10.36
CA GLU A 167 3.11 -20.60 9.15
C GLU A 167 2.32 -19.30 9.16
N GLY A 168 1.64 -18.97 10.24
CA GLY A 168 0.85 -17.76 10.36
C GLY A 168 1.70 -16.48 10.43
N TRP A 169 2.85 -16.54 11.07
CA TRP A 169 3.70 -15.33 11.29
C TRP A 169 4.72 -15.10 10.20
N VAL A 170 5.34 -16.13 9.65
CA VAL A 170 6.44 -16.00 8.69
C VAL A 170 5.95 -16.21 7.27
N ASN A 171 5.30 -17.34 6.99
CA ASN A 171 4.86 -17.67 5.64
C ASN A 171 3.82 -16.68 5.13
N SER A 172 2.92 -16.19 6.00
CA SER A 172 1.95 -15.16 5.62
C SER A 172 2.60 -13.90 5.05
N VAL A 173 3.76 -13.49 5.57
CA VAL A 173 4.50 -12.33 5.05
C VAL A 173 5.28 -12.67 3.79
N LEU A 174 5.86 -13.86 3.71
CA LEU A 174 6.62 -14.30 2.53
C LEU A 174 5.75 -14.43 1.28
N VAL A 175 4.52 -14.96 1.44
CA VAL A 175 3.62 -15.21 0.30
C VAL A 175 2.74 -14.01 -0.06
N TYR A 176 2.66 -13.00 0.83
CA TYR A 176 1.85 -11.82 0.57
C TYR A 176 2.36 -11.06 -0.66
N CYS A 177 1.53 -10.96 -1.68
CA CYS A 177 1.84 -10.33 -2.95
C CYS A 177 3.09 -10.87 -3.66
N LEU A 178 3.54 -12.09 -3.37
CA LEU A 178 4.69 -12.73 -4.01
C LEU A 178 4.65 -12.70 -5.56
N PRO A 179 3.50 -12.85 -6.23
CA PRO A 179 3.44 -12.74 -7.69
C PRO A 179 3.90 -11.38 -8.23
N LEU A 180 3.78 -10.30 -7.45
CA LEU A 180 4.22 -8.96 -7.87
C LEU A 180 5.74 -8.82 -7.83
N PHE A 181 6.37 -9.24 -6.74
CA PHE A 181 7.82 -9.06 -6.54
C PHE A 181 8.65 -10.34 -6.76
N GLY A 182 8.00 -11.46 -7.08
CA GLY A 182 8.70 -12.73 -7.35
C GLY A 182 9.63 -12.70 -8.56
N GLY A 183 9.50 -11.68 -9.43
CA GLY A 183 10.44 -11.37 -10.52
C GLY A 183 11.59 -10.44 -10.12
N CYS A 184 11.82 -10.18 -8.82
CA CYS A 184 12.94 -9.37 -8.34
C CYS A 184 14.31 -10.03 -8.61
N GLU A 185 15.40 -9.35 -8.27
CA GLU A 185 16.74 -9.88 -8.49
C GLU A 185 16.96 -11.20 -7.72
N LEU A 186 17.67 -12.15 -8.35
CA LEU A 186 17.94 -13.47 -7.76
C LEU A 186 18.65 -13.40 -6.39
N SER A 187 19.44 -12.36 -6.14
CA SER A 187 20.06 -12.08 -4.83
C SER A 187 19.00 -11.88 -3.74
N ASP A 188 17.96 -11.09 -4.04
CA ASP A 188 16.88 -10.78 -3.11
C ASP A 188 16.05 -12.02 -2.79
N LEU A 189 15.75 -12.84 -3.81
CA LEU A 189 15.04 -14.12 -3.62
C LEU A 189 15.86 -15.10 -2.77
N LYS A 190 17.17 -15.19 -2.99
CA LYS A 190 18.06 -16.02 -2.19
C LYS A 190 18.07 -15.60 -0.72
N ASP A 191 18.08 -14.31 -0.44
CA ASP A 191 17.99 -13.79 0.92
C ASP A 191 16.70 -14.20 1.62
N LEU A 192 15.57 -14.14 0.94
CA LEU A 192 14.28 -14.60 1.47
C LEU A 192 14.27 -16.12 1.69
N GLN A 193 14.87 -16.88 0.76
CA GLN A 193 14.99 -18.35 0.88
C GLN A 193 15.85 -18.76 2.09
N VAL A 194 16.93 -18.06 2.33
CA VAL A 194 17.77 -18.29 3.53
C VAL A 194 16.97 -18.07 4.81
N ILE A 195 16.14 -17.04 4.85
CA ILE A 195 15.25 -16.77 5.98
C ILE A 195 14.24 -17.90 6.17
N GLN A 196 13.60 -18.35 5.10
CA GLN A 196 12.63 -19.46 5.13
C GLN A 196 13.29 -20.75 5.63
N ASN A 197 14.47 -21.10 5.12
CA ASN A 197 15.21 -22.27 5.54
C ASN A 197 15.59 -22.19 7.02
N LYS A 198 15.95 -21.01 7.51
CA LYS A 198 16.26 -20.80 8.93
C LYS A 198 15.05 -21.08 9.83
N VAL A 199 13.86 -20.63 9.41
CA VAL A 199 12.60 -20.89 10.15
C VAL A 199 12.27 -22.38 10.14
N ALA A 200 12.37 -23.04 8.99
CA ALA A 200 12.16 -24.47 8.86
C ALA A 200 13.09 -25.25 9.80
N GLY A 201 14.38 -24.91 9.82
CA GLY A 201 15.35 -25.52 10.73
C GLY A 201 15.02 -25.31 12.22
N MET A 202 14.54 -24.14 12.60
CA MET A 202 14.12 -23.86 13.98
C MET A 202 12.89 -24.68 14.41
N VAL A 203 11.95 -24.91 13.50
CA VAL A 203 10.75 -25.72 13.77
C VAL A 203 11.09 -27.21 13.86
N THR A 204 11.97 -27.71 12.99
CA THR A 204 12.32 -29.14 12.94
C THR A 204 13.34 -29.57 13.99
N SER A 205 14.07 -28.63 14.60
CA SER A 205 15.10 -28.88 15.63
C SER A 205 14.59 -28.67 17.06
N SER A 206 13.31 -28.48 17.26
CA SER A 206 12.66 -28.24 18.56
C SER A 206 11.99 -29.49 19.11
#